data_484befe93d1802da121e486d74e5a6b8
#
_entry.id   484befe93d1802da121e486d74e5a6b8
#
_cell.length_a   1.000
_cell.length_b   1.000
_cell.length_c   1.000
_cell.angle_alpha   90.00
_cell.angle_beta   90.00
_cell.angle_gamma   90.00
#
_symmetry.space_group_name_H-M   'P 1'
#
loop_
_entity.id
_entity.type
_entity.pdbx_description
1 polymer ?
#
loop_
_entity_poly.entity_id
_entity_poly.type
_entity_poly.pdbx_seq_one_letter_code
_entity_poly.pdbx_strand_id
1 'polypeptide(L)'
;MAGAIWTDRPEMSKEPVYTLDVKYAGKSREDKIQDVRDAMKEAGANVHIISSMDDIVWLLNIRGNDIIYNPVVMSYVMVTMEQVHFYVQEEAVSEQVRAELEKAGVVLHDYFAIYEDVKALADDSKIMLEDACTNYTLYKNLPENVEVIFQSNPAAIMKGCKMKQRWKTFELPISKMQRQCADLSTGLKIM
;
A
#
# COMPACT_ATOMS: atom_id res chain seq x y z
N MET A 1 -7.01 -22.38 -9.23
CA MET A 1 -6.13 -23.14 -10.16
C MET A 1 -4.76 -23.42 -9.55
N ALA A 2 -3.97 -22.44 -9.10
CA ALA A 2 -2.61 -22.69 -8.59
C ALA A 2 -2.56 -23.72 -7.43
N GLY A 3 -3.45 -23.64 -6.45
CA GLY A 3 -3.49 -24.59 -5.32
C GLY A 3 -3.88 -26.02 -5.68
N ALA A 4 -4.51 -26.25 -6.83
CA ALA A 4 -4.82 -27.60 -7.32
C ALA A 4 -3.60 -28.28 -7.98
N ILE A 5 -2.62 -27.48 -8.43
CA ILE A 5 -1.43 -27.97 -9.13
C ILE A 5 -0.22 -27.96 -8.17
N TRP A 6 -0.14 -26.99 -7.29
CA TRP A 6 0.95 -26.81 -6.33
C TRP A 6 0.48 -27.21 -4.93
N THR A 7 0.57 -28.51 -4.63
CA THR A 7 0.04 -29.11 -3.40
C THR A 7 0.85 -28.78 -2.14
N ASP A 8 2.12 -28.46 -2.27
CA ASP A 8 3.04 -28.05 -1.20
C ASP A 8 3.30 -26.53 -1.17
N ARG A 9 2.34 -25.76 -1.69
CA ARG A 9 2.41 -24.30 -1.66
C ARG A 9 2.52 -23.79 -0.22
N PRO A 10 3.52 -22.96 0.12
CA PRO A 10 3.62 -22.35 1.43
C PRO A 10 2.39 -21.50 1.73
N GLU A 11 2.02 -21.43 3.01
CA GLU A 11 0.98 -20.51 3.48
C GLU A 11 1.37 -19.05 3.21
N MET A 12 0.37 -18.16 3.27
CA MET A 12 0.64 -16.72 3.19
C MET A 12 1.50 -16.29 4.37
N SER A 13 2.37 -15.32 4.12
CA SER A 13 3.20 -14.71 5.16
C SER A 13 2.35 -14.12 6.28
N LYS A 14 2.81 -14.29 7.51
CA LYS A 14 2.24 -13.69 8.73
C LYS A 14 3.27 -12.81 9.42
N GLU A 15 4.23 -12.30 8.66
CA GLU A 15 5.26 -11.41 9.18
C GLU A 15 4.65 -10.15 9.79
N PRO A 16 5.14 -9.70 10.96
CA PRO A 16 4.54 -8.60 11.68
C PRO A 16 4.51 -7.29 10.87
N VAL A 17 3.35 -6.66 10.86
CA VAL A 17 3.16 -5.29 10.36
C VAL A 17 3.58 -4.30 11.44
N TYR A 18 4.33 -3.28 11.08
CA TYR A 18 4.72 -2.19 11.98
C TYR A 18 4.44 -0.82 11.36
N THR A 19 4.21 0.17 12.20
CA THR A 19 3.94 1.55 11.78
C THR A 19 5.23 2.33 11.54
N LEU A 20 5.20 3.22 10.55
CA LEU A 20 6.28 4.15 10.25
C LEU A 20 5.93 5.53 10.81
N ASP A 21 6.76 6.04 11.71
CA ASP A 21 6.59 7.38 12.28
C ASP A 21 6.56 8.47 11.19
N VAL A 22 5.68 9.45 11.37
CA VAL A 22 5.48 10.59 10.46
C VAL A 22 6.77 11.36 10.19
N LYS A 23 7.69 11.41 11.15
CA LYS A 23 9.02 12.03 10.96
C LYS A 23 9.82 11.41 9.83
N TYR A 24 9.60 10.12 9.51
CA TYR A 24 10.23 9.40 8.39
C TYR A 24 9.33 9.37 7.15
N ALA A 25 8.02 9.25 7.37
CA ALA A 25 7.02 9.22 6.31
C ALA A 25 6.83 10.60 5.64
N GLY A 26 7.04 11.68 6.40
CA GLY A 26 6.93 13.08 5.94
C GLY A 26 5.51 13.64 5.91
N LYS A 27 4.47 12.79 5.91
CA LYS A 27 3.05 13.17 5.95
C LYS A 27 2.26 12.12 6.72
N SER A 28 1.23 12.54 7.46
CA SER A 28 0.35 11.64 8.19
C SER A 28 -0.44 10.73 7.24
N ARG A 29 -0.94 9.60 7.73
CA ARG A 29 -1.81 8.71 6.94
C ARG A 29 -3.16 9.36 6.65
N GLU A 30 -3.69 10.12 7.60
CA GLU A 30 -4.94 10.85 7.49
C GLU A 30 -4.88 11.87 6.35
N ASP A 31 -3.80 12.66 6.30
CA ASP A 31 -3.60 13.64 5.21
C ASP A 31 -3.43 12.96 3.85
N LYS A 32 -2.74 11.82 3.79
CA LYS A 32 -2.56 11.06 2.55
C LYS A 32 -3.88 10.47 2.06
N ILE A 33 -4.69 9.91 2.97
CA ILE A 33 -6.02 9.40 2.66
C ILE A 33 -6.90 10.53 2.13
N GLN A 34 -6.82 11.71 2.73
CA GLN A 34 -7.58 12.88 2.27
C GLN A 34 -7.16 13.30 0.86
N ASP A 35 -5.85 13.35 0.57
CA ASP A 35 -5.36 13.65 -0.78
C ASP A 35 -5.89 12.64 -1.82
N VAL A 36 -5.92 11.34 -1.46
CA VAL A 36 -6.47 10.30 -2.35
C VAL A 36 -7.96 10.54 -2.58
N ARG A 37 -8.72 10.84 -1.52
CA ARG A 37 -10.16 11.17 -1.65
C ARG A 37 -10.41 12.39 -2.53
N ASP A 38 -9.55 13.40 -2.44
CA ASP A 38 -9.69 14.60 -3.27
C ASP A 38 -9.38 14.26 -4.75
N ALA A 39 -8.37 13.44 -5.03
CA ALA A 39 -8.12 12.94 -6.38
C ALA A 39 -9.26 12.05 -6.91
N MET A 40 -9.89 11.22 -6.04
CA MET A 40 -11.08 10.44 -6.40
C MET A 40 -12.24 11.34 -6.80
N LYS A 41 -12.50 12.42 -6.04
CA LYS A 41 -13.54 13.41 -6.38
C LYS A 41 -13.27 14.09 -7.73
N GLU A 42 -12.02 14.48 -8.00
CA GLU A 42 -11.63 15.08 -9.28
C GLU A 42 -11.85 14.10 -10.45
N ALA A 43 -11.60 12.81 -10.23
CA ALA A 43 -11.87 11.76 -11.20
C ALA A 43 -13.36 11.37 -11.30
N GLY A 44 -14.21 11.86 -10.41
CA GLY A 44 -15.62 11.50 -10.34
C GLY A 44 -15.87 10.11 -9.73
N ALA A 45 -14.88 9.53 -9.03
CA ALA A 45 -14.98 8.25 -8.36
C ALA A 45 -15.42 8.39 -6.89
N ASN A 46 -16.14 7.38 -6.38
CA ASN A 46 -16.51 7.28 -4.96
C ASN A 46 -15.88 6.07 -4.25
N VAL A 47 -15.32 5.14 -5.01
CA VAL A 47 -14.55 3.99 -4.50
C VAL A 47 -13.22 3.92 -5.26
N HIS A 48 -12.13 3.64 -4.56
CA HIS A 48 -10.83 3.35 -5.16
C HIS A 48 -10.24 2.08 -4.58
N ILE A 49 -9.89 1.12 -5.43
CA ILE A 49 -9.27 -0.14 -5.02
C ILE A 49 -7.80 -0.11 -5.38
N ILE A 50 -6.95 -0.31 -4.38
CA ILE A 50 -5.49 -0.30 -4.51
C ILE A 50 -4.98 -1.73 -4.30
N SER A 51 -4.27 -2.26 -5.30
CA SER A 51 -3.65 -3.59 -5.28
C SER A 51 -2.12 -3.54 -5.21
N SER A 52 -1.52 -2.37 -5.43
CA SER A 52 -0.07 -2.19 -5.33
C SER A 52 0.37 -2.13 -3.87
N MET A 53 1.11 -3.13 -3.41
CA MET A 53 1.60 -3.23 -2.04
C MET A 53 2.47 -2.03 -1.64
N ASP A 54 3.32 -1.54 -2.54
CA ASP A 54 4.18 -0.37 -2.31
C ASP A 54 3.38 0.91 -2.03
N ASP A 55 2.25 1.07 -2.71
CA ASP A 55 1.39 2.23 -2.55
C ASP A 55 0.56 2.13 -1.28
N ILE A 56 0.10 0.93 -0.94
CA ILE A 56 -0.63 0.63 0.29
C ILE A 56 0.22 0.96 1.52
N VAL A 57 1.44 0.43 1.58
CA VAL A 57 2.33 0.67 2.75
C VAL A 57 2.77 2.13 2.83
N TRP A 58 2.86 2.83 1.69
CA TRP A 58 3.10 4.27 1.68
C TRP A 58 1.89 5.04 2.18
N LEU A 59 0.69 4.71 1.72
CA LEU A 59 -0.57 5.38 2.08
C LEU A 59 -0.84 5.28 3.59
N LEU A 60 -0.75 4.06 4.12
CA LEU A 60 -1.09 3.76 5.51
C LEU A 60 0.07 4.00 6.50
N ASN A 61 1.24 4.43 6.04
CA ASN A 61 2.44 4.57 6.89
C ASN A 61 2.76 3.29 7.67
N ILE A 62 2.68 2.15 7.02
CA ILE A 62 3.04 0.84 7.58
C ILE A 62 4.19 0.21 6.80
N ARG A 63 4.80 -0.81 7.39
CA ARG A 63 5.81 -1.66 6.75
C ARG A 63 5.62 -3.09 7.22
N GLY A 64 6.12 -4.03 6.45
CA GLY A 64 6.19 -5.46 6.76
C GLY A 64 7.39 -6.10 6.10
N ASN A 65 7.49 -7.41 6.19
CA ASN A 65 8.60 -8.19 5.62
C ASN A 65 8.12 -9.38 4.78
N ASP A 66 6.93 -9.28 4.18
CA ASP A 66 6.36 -10.37 3.39
C ASP A 66 7.17 -10.69 2.13
N ILE A 67 7.96 -9.73 1.66
CA ILE A 67 8.88 -9.89 0.53
C ILE A 67 10.30 -9.57 1.00
N ILE A 68 11.24 -10.49 0.73
CA ILE A 68 12.65 -10.32 1.09
C ILE A 68 13.20 -9.05 0.43
N TYR A 69 13.84 -8.19 1.23
CA TYR A 69 14.44 -6.90 0.82
C TYR A 69 13.43 -5.81 0.40
N ASN A 70 12.13 -6.08 0.45
CA ASN A 70 11.11 -5.06 0.19
C ASN A 70 10.16 -4.97 1.39
N PRO A 71 10.11 -3.83 2.12
CA PRO A 71 9.35 -3.71 3.37
C PRO A 71 7.85 -3.48 3.09
N VAL A 72 7.23 -4.41 2.36
CA VAL A 72 5.81 -4.38 1.99
C VAL A 72 4.99 -5.41 2.77
N VAL A 73 3.68 -5.25 2.71
CA VAL A 73 2.67 -6.13 3.30
C VAL A 73 1.77 -6.64 2.19
N MET A 74 1.58 -7.95 2.12
CA MET A 74 0.62 -8.56 1.20
C MET A 74 -0.80 -8.15 1.62
N SER A 75 -1.40 -7.25 0.86
CA SER A 75 -2.65 -6.61 1.26
C SER A 75 -3.36 -5.97 0.08
N TYR A 76 -4.62 -5.57 0.32
CA TYR A 76 -5.39 -4.69 -0.54
C TYR A 76 -5.95 -3.53 0.29
N VAL A 77 -6.28 -2.45 -0.38
CA VAL A 77 -7.01 -1.33 0.24
C VAL A 77 -8.16 -0.92 -0.66
N MET A 78 -9.32 -0.70 -0.05
CA MET A 78 -10.46 -0.05 -0.69
C MET A 78 -10.74 1.26 0.04
N VAL A 79 -10.59 2.38 -0.64
CA VAL A 79 -10.86 3.72 -0.13
C VAL A 79 -12.25 4.13 -0.59
N THR A 80 -13.11 4.48 0.37
CA THR A 80 -14.39 5.14 0.11
C THR A 80 -14.35 6.59 0.58
N MET A 81 -15.40 7.35 0.32
CA MET A 81 -15.46 8.73 0.82
C MET A 81 -15.50 8.82 2.35
N GLU A 82 -15.94 7.77 3.03
CA GLU A 82 -16.14 7.75 4.49
C GLU A 82 -15.06 6.94 5.20
N GLN A 83 -14.73 5.76 4.70
CA GLN A 83 -13.86 4.79 5.37
C GLN A 83 -12.71 4.32 4.45
N VAL A 84 -11.74 3.68 5.06
CA VAL A 84 -10.67 2.95 4.36
C VAL A 84 -10.70 1.52 4.87
N HIS A 85 -10.91 0.57 3.96
CA HIS A 85 -10.92 -0.85 4.26
C HIS A 85 -9.55 -1.44 3.92
N PHE A 86 -8.89 -2.02 4.91
CA PHE A 86 -7.56 -2.61 4.78
C PHE A 86 -7.66 -4.13 4.91
N TYR A 87 -7.37 -4.84 3.84
CA TYR A 87 -7.46 -6.30 3.75
C TYR A 87 -6.07 -6.91 3.90
N VAL A 88 -5.86 -7.62 4.98
CA VAL A 88 -4.55 -8.15 5.38
C VAL A 88 -4.72 -9.45 6.18
N GLN A 89 -3.67 -10.26 6.31
CA GLN A 89 -3.67 -11.36 7.27
C GLN A 89 -3.78 -10.78 8.69
N GLU A 90 -4.90 -11.03 9.38
CA GLU A 90 -5.19 -10.43 10.69
C GLU A 90 -4.13 -10.75 11.73
N GLU A 91 -3.56 -11.96 11.66
CA GLU A 91 -2.51 -12.43 12.57
C GLU A 91 -1.19 -11.66 12.44
N ALA A 92 -0.97 -11.00 11.30
CA ALA A 92 0.21 -10.14 11.09
C ALA A 92 0.08 -8.76 11.76
N VAL A 93 -1.14 -8.37 12.20
CA VAL A 93 -1.41 -7.04 12.74
C VAL A 93 -1.58 -7.11 14.26
N SER A 94 -0.62 -6.52 14.99
CA SER A 94 -0.72 -6.43 16.45
C SER A 94 -1.86 -5.49 16.89
N GLU A 95 -2.37 -5.68 18.11
CA GLU A 95 -3.40 -4.83 18.71
C GLU A 95 -3.00 -3.34 18.73
N GLN A 96 -1.72 -3.05 18.93
CA GLN A 96 -1.23 -1.67 18.89
C GLN A 96 -1.37 -1.06 17.48
N VAL A 97 -0.93 -1.78 16.45
CA VAL A 97 -1.03 -1.32 15.04
C VAL A 97 -2.50 -1.21 14.63
N ARG A 98 -3.35 -2.16 15.03
CA ARG A 98 -4.80 -2.12 14.81
C ARG A 98 -5.39 -0.83 15.38
N ALA A 99 -5.15 -0.55 16.65
CA ALA A 99 -5.67 0.65 17.31
C ALA A 99 -5.18 1.97 16.67
N GLU A 100 -3.95 1.99 16.15
CA GLU A 100 -3.42 3.15 15.41
C GLU A 100 -4.09 3.35 14.05
N LEU A 101 -4.41 2.27 13.34
CA LEU A 101 -5.12 2.29 12.06
C LEU A 101 -6.58 2.70 12.24
N GLU A 102 -7.26 2.13 13.22
CA GLU A 102 -8.67 2.44 13.54
C GLU A 102 -8.86 3.92 13.91
N LYS A 103 -7.92 4.52 14.66
CA LYS A 103 -7.93 5.97 14.95
C LYS A 103 -7.89 6.84 13.69
N ALA A 104 -7.29 6.35 12.63
CA ALA A 104 -7.22 7.03 11.34
C ALA A 104 -8.40 6.71 10.41
N GLY A 105 -9.43 6.02 10.91
CA GLY A 105 -10.61 5.63 10.13
C GLY A 105 -10.35 4.46 9.18
N VAL A 106 -9.37 3.60 9.48
CA VAL A 106 -9.06 2.39 8.72
C VAL A 106 -9.71 1.20 9.41
N VAL A 107 -10.53 0.46 8.67
CA VAL A 107 -11.19 -0.77 9.12
C VAL A 107 -10.42 -1.96 8.59
N LEU A 108 -10.06 -2.91 9.46
CA LEU A 108 -9.31 -4.11 9.08
C LEU A 108 -10.27 -5.24 8.71
N HIS A 109 -9.88 -5.98 7.66
CA HIS A 109 -10.60 -7.16 7.17
C HIS A 109 -9.60 -8.28 6.86
N ASP A 110 -10.07 -9.53 6.88
CA ASP A 110 -9.29 -10.65 6.35
C ASP A 110 -8.89 -10.41 4.89
N TYR A 111 -7.69 -10.86 4.53
CA TYR A 111 -7.11 -10.65 3.20
C TYR A 111 -8.04 -11.08 2.05
N PHE A 112 -8.78 -12.17 2.20
CA PHE A 112 -9.64 -12.69 1.14
C PHE A 112 -11.04 -12.05 1.13
N ALA A 113 -11.43 -11.34 2.18
CA ALA A 113 -12.75 -10.70 2.26
C ALA A 113 -12.98 -9.69 1.14
N ILE A 114 -11.94 -9.08 0.60
CA ILE A 114 -12.04 -8.12 -0.52
C ILE A 114 -12.81 -8.70 -1.72
N TYR A 115 -12.66 -10.00 -2.00
CA TYR A 115 -13.33 -10.63 -3.15
C TYR A 115 -14.84 -10.74 -2.99
N GLU A 116 -15.34 -10.75 -1.76
CA GLU A 116 -16.77 -10.71 -1.48
C GLU A 116 -17.26 -9.26 -1.32
N ASP A 117 -16.48 -8.41 -0.67
CA ASP A 117 -16.85 -7.00 -0.45
C ASP A 117 -16.98 -6.23 -1.77
N VAL A 118 -16.14 -6.52 -2.77
CA VAL A 118 -16.30 -5.89 -4.09
C VAL A 118 -17.57 -6.28 -4.82
N LYS A 119 -18.14 -7.49 -4.56
CA LYS A 119 -19.42 -7.92 -5.12
C LYS A 119 -20.60 -7.20 -4.48
N ALA A 120 -20.42 -6.74 -3.24
CA ALA A 120 -21.43 -6.05 -2.45
C ALA A 120 -21.46 -4.53 -2.67
N LEU A 121 -20.61 -4.01 -3.57
CA LEU A 121 -20.62 -2.59 -3.92
C LEU A 121 -21.96 -2.19 -4.54
N ALA A 122 -22.42 -1.00 -4.21
CA ALA A 122 -23.69 -0.49 -4.71
C ALA A 122 -23.62 -0.24 -6.23
N ASP A 123 -24.76 -0.42 -6.91
CA ASP A 123 -24.87 -0.28 -8.37
C ASP A 123 -24.55 1.14 -8.89
N ASP A 124 -24.62 2.14 -8.04
CA ASP A 124 -24.24 3.53 -8.34
C ASP A 124 -22.75 3.84 -8.05
N SER A 125 -21.98 2.82 -7.69
CA SER A 125 -20.56 2.98 -7.40
C SER A 125 -19.78 3.33 -8.67
N LYS A 126 -18.89 4.33 -8.52
CA LYS A 126 -17.90 4.73 -9.51
C LYS A 126 -16.53 4.34 -9.00
N ILE A 127 -15.99 3.28 -9.57
CA ILE A 127 -14.82 2.59 -9.03
C ILE A 127 -13.58 2.97 -9.82
N MET A 128 -12.62 3.60 -9.14
CA MET A 128 -11.31 3.88 -9.73
C MET A 128 -10.39 2.68 -9.55
N LEU A 129 -9.81 2.22 -10.65
CA LEU A 129 -8.86 1.10 -10.73
C LEU A 129 -7.65 1.48 -11.58
N GLU A 130 -6.50 0.92 -11.24
CA GLU A 130 -5.33 0.90 -12.10
C GLU A 130 -5.25 -0.46 -12.80
N ASP A 131 -5.44 -0.49 -14.10
CA ASP A 131 -5.51 -1.72 -14.92
C ASP A 131 -4.21 -2.54 -14.85
N ALA A 132 -3.06 -1.86 -14.83
CA ALA A 132 -1.74 -2.50 -14.76
C ALA A 132 -1.49 -3.27 -13.45
N CYS A 133 -2.18 -2.91 -12.35
CA CYS A 133 -1.94 -3.45 -11.01
C CYS A 133 -3.10 -4.28 -10.47
N THR A 134 -4.30 -4.16 -11.05
CA THR A 134 -5.50 -4.85 -10.56
C THR A 134 -5.55 -6.28 -11.09
N ASN A 135 -5.70 -7.25 -10.17
CA ASN A 135 -5.85 -8.64 -10.60
C ASN A 135 -7.23 -8.90 -11.23
N TYR A 136 -7.26 -9.81 -12.21
CA TYR A 136 -8.46 -10.12 -12.98
C TYR A 136 -9.64 -10.61 -12.13
N THR A 137 -9.39 -11.31 -11.02
CA THR A 137 -10.45 -11.82 -10.15
C THR A 137 -11.19 -10.68 -9.45
N LEU A 138 -10.46 -9.65 -8.97
CA LEU A 138 -11.10 -8.45 -8.43
C LEU A 138 -11.98 -7.76 -9.47
N TYR A 139 -11.43 -7.52 -10.65
CA TYR A 139 -12.18 -6.88 -11.74
C TYR A 139 -13.44 -7.68 -12.13
N LYS A 140 -13.31 -9.00 -12.26
CA LYS A 140 -14.42 -9.89 -12.63
C LYS A 140 -15.51 -9.95 -11.57
N ASN A 141 -15.18 -9.73 -10.30
CA ASN A 141 -16.15 -9.78 -9.20
C ASN A 141 -16.91 -8.46 -9.00
N LEU A 142 -16.56 -7.41 -9.74
CA LEU A 142 -17.33 -6.17 -9.69
C LEU A 142 -18.73 -6.38 -10.23
N PRO A 143 -19.76 -5.72 -9.66
CA PRO A 143 -21.13 -5.74 -10.19
C PRO A 143 -21.16 -5.23 -11.64
N GLU A 144 -22.07 -5.76 -12.46
CA GLU A 144 -22.17 -5.39 -13.89
C GLU A 144 -22.60 -3.93 -14.12
N ASN A 145 -23.29 -3.34 -13.15
CA ASN A 145 -23.89 -2.01 -13.28
C ASN A 145 -22.97 -0.87 -12.77
N VAL A 146 -21.79 -1.18 -12.23
CA VAL A 146 -20.89 -0.15 -11.71
C VAL A 146 -20.09 0.52 -12.85
N GLU A 147 -19.82 1.80 -12.68
CA GLU A 147 -18.92 2.54 -13.57
C GLU A 147 -17.45 2.32 -13.15
N VAL A 148 -16.64 1.78 -14.05
CA VAL A 148 -15.20 1.58 -13.79
C VAL A 148 -14.40 2.67 -14.49
N ILE A 149 -13.60 3.42 -13.72
CA ILE A 149 -12.72 4.48 -14.17
C ILE A 149 -11.28 3.97 -14.11
N PHE A 150 -10.68 3.73 -15.27
CA PHE A 150 -9.28 3.33 -15.36
C PHE A 150 -8.38 4.56 -15.28
N GLN A 151 -7.61 4.65 -14.19
CA GLN A 151 -6.70 5.76 -13.95
C GLN A 151 -5.51 5.29 -13.10
N SER A 152 -4.34 5.91 -13.31
CA SER A 152 -3.18 5.67 -12.46
C SER A 152 -3.47 5.98 -11.00
N ASN A 153 -3.00 5.11 -10.10
CA ASN A 153 -3.21 5.26 -8.67
C ASN A 153 -2.66 6.61 -8.15
N PRO A 154 -3.51 7.49 -7.58
CA PRO A 154 -3.06 8.77 -7.02
C PRO A 154 -1.94 8.61 -5.97
N ALA A 155 -1.99 7.55 -5.15
CA ALA A 155 -0.96 7.27 -4.16
C ALA A 155 0.42 7.03 -4.80
N ALA A 156 0.48 6.39 -5.99
CA ALA A 156 1.73 6.18 -6.73
C ALA A 156 2.32 7.51 -7.20
N ILE A 157 1.49 8.41 -7.72
CA ILE A 157 1.90 9.75 -8.17
C ILE A 157 2.42 10.57 -6.99
N MET A 158 1.68 10.61 -5.89
CA MET A 158 2.05 11.35 -4.67
C MET A 158 3.34 10.79 -4.04
N LYS A 159 3.51 9.47 -4.03
CA LYS A 159 4.73 8.79 -3.56
C LYS A 159 5.97 9.24 -4.36
N GLY A 160 5.80 9.49 -5.65
CA GLY A 160 6.85 10.02 -6.53
C GLY A 160 7.31 11.43 -6.13
N CYS A 161 6.40 12.27 -5.62
CA CYS A 161 6.70 13.61 -5.13
C CYS A 161 7.37 13.56 -3.76
N LYS A 162 8.71 13.50 -3.72
CA LYS A 162 9.46 13.39 -2.47
C LYS A 162 9.45 14.70 -1.69
N MET A 163 8.93 14.66 -0.46
CA MET A 163 8.99 15.80 0.46
C MET A 163 10.43 16.07 0.95
N LYS A 164 10.73 17.32 1.32
CA LYS A 164 12.06 17.75 1.82
C LYS A 164 12.60 16.83 2.95
N GLN A 165 11.72 16.32 3.81
CA GLN A 165 12.07 15.44 4.93
C GLN A 165 12.56 14.07 4.45
N ARG A 166 11.93 13.50 3.42
CA ARG A 166 12.37 12.25 2.79
C ARG A 166 13.71 12.43 2.06
N TRP A 167 13.96 13.58 1.44
CA TRP A 167 15.26 13.91 0.85
C TRP A 167 16.37 13.84 1.88
N LYS A 168 16.22 14.47 3.06
CA LYS A 168 17.21 14.42 4.14
C LYS A 168 17.49 12.99 4.62
N THR A 169 16.47 12.14 4.66
CA THR A 169 16.62 10.73 5.04
C THR A 169 17.39 9.91 3.99
N PHE A 170 17.31 10.29 2.72
CA PHE A 170 18.08 9.68 1.63
C PHE A 170 19.51 10.21 1.52
N GLU A 171 19.72 11.50 1.75
CA GLU A 171 21.05 12.11 1.65
C GLU A 171 22.06 11.54 2.66
N LEU A 172 21.62 11.25 3.90
CA LEU A 172 22.48 10.71 4.94
C LEU A 172 23.09 9.33 4.62
N PRO A 173 22.31 8.30 4.21
CA PRO A 173 22.86 7.01 3.82
C PRO A 173 23.74 7.10 2.57
N ILE A 174 23.32 7.87 1.55
CA ILE A 174 24.07 8.02 0.30
C ILE A 174 25.42 8.70 0.57
N SER A 175 25.47 9.76 1.38
CA SER A 175 26.72 10.42 1.74
C SER A 175 27.66 9.53 2.57
N LYS A 176 27.12 8.67 3.46
CA LYS A 176 27.89 7.66 4.18
C LYS A 176 28.46 6.61 3.24
N MET A 177 27.65 6.09 2.33
CA MET A 177 28.07 5.09 1.35
C MET A 177 29.13 5.65 0.39
N GLN A 178 28.97 6.89 -0.06
CA GLN A 178 29.99 7.59 -0.88
C GLN A 178 31.31 7.76 -0.15
N ARG A 179 31.30 8.12 1.16
CA ARG A 179 32.52 8.19 1.98
C ARG A 179 33.16 6.82 2.12
N GLN A 180 32.42 5.77 2.44
CA GLN A 180 32.95 4.40 2.54
C GLN A 180 33.54 3.92 1.21
N CYS A 181 32.94 4.21 0.08
CA CYS A 181 33.49 3.89 -1.23
C CYS A 181 34.76 4.69 -1.54
N ALA A 182 34.81 5.97 -1.14
CA ALA A 182 36.02 6.79 -1.28
C ALA A 182 37.17 6.28 -0.41
N ASP A 183 36.89 5.89 0.85
CA ASP A 183 37.89 5.34 1.77
C ASP A 183 38.44 4.00 1.27
N LEU A 184 37.57 3.11 0.73
CA LEU A 184 38.00 1.85 0.10
C LEU A 184 38.86 2.10 -1.14
N SER A 185 38.54 3.09 -1.98
CA SER A 185 39.32 3.41 -3.17
C SER A 185 40.67 4.03 -2.84
N THR A 186 40.78 4.77 -1.73
CA THR A 186 42.06 5.30 -1.21
C THR A 186 42.90 4.21 -0.55
N GLY A 187 42.27 3.28 0.17
CA GLY A 187 42.98 2.12 0.77
C GLY A 187 43.56 1.17 -0.28
N LEU A 188 42.89 1.00 -1.42
CA LEU A 188 43.41 0.20 -2.55
C LEU A 188 44.58 0.86 -3.30
N LYS A 189 44.82 2.15 -3.13
CA LYS A 189 45.96 2.86 -3.73
C LYS A 189 47.20 2.81 -2.87
N ILE A 190 47.13 2.27 -1.66
CA ILE A 190 48.26 2.17 -0.71
C ILE A 190 48.85 0.74 -0.70
N MET A 191 48.26 -0.20 -1.43
CA MET A 191 48.81 -1.52 -1.72
C MET A 191 49.41 -1.55 -3.15
#